data_60839209ecb62e2c88cca141fbd3ecb8
#
_entry.id   60839209ecb62e2c88cca141fbd3ecb8
#
_cell.length_a   1.000
_cell.length_b   1.000
_cell.length_c   1.000
_cell.angle_alpha   90.00
_cell.angle_beta   90.00
_cell.angle_gamma   90.00
#
_symmetry.space_group_name_H-M   'P 1'
#
loop_
_entity.id
_entity.type
_entity.pdbx_description
1 polymer ?
#
loop_
_entity_poly.entity_id
_entity_poly.type
_entity_poly.pdbx_seq_one_letter_code
_entity_poly.pdbx_strand_id
1 'polypeptide(L)'
;MAITTCIFDAYGTLFDVAAAARNAAAEPGGEGFRDHWPALAEHWRLKQLQYTWLRAITGHHTDFWQVTQDGLDWALEAEGLGGDADLRERLLQLYWELEAYPEVPAMLRALKEAGKT
;
A
#
# COMPACT_ATOMS: atom_id res chain seq x y z
N MET A 1 33.55 12.22 7.22
CA MET A 1 32.56 11.81 8.23
C MET A 1 31.79 10.59 7.72
N ALA A 2 31.73 9.54 8.50
CA ALA A 2 31.10 8.31 8.10
C ALA A 2 29.58 8.37 8.38
N ILE A 3 28.76 7.85 7.46
CA ILE A 3 27.34 7.65 7.68
C ILE A 3 27.14 6.43 8.57
N THR A 4 26.44 6.59 9.68
CA THR A 4 26.19 5.53 10.67
C THR A 4 24.72 5.11 10.76
N THR A 5 23.81 5.97 10.32
CA THR A 5 22.37 5.78 10.45
C THR A 5 21.69 5.92 9.11
N CYS A 6 20.75 5.02 8.82
CA CYS A 6 19.90 5.05 7.63
C CYS A 6 18.43 5.18 8.05
N ILE A 7 17.74 6.14 7.47
CA ILE A 7 16.32 6.37 7.71
C ILE A 7 15.59 6.13 6.39
N PHE A 8 14.55 5.29 6.42
CA PHE A 8 13.79 4.89 5.23
C PHE A 8 12.35 5.37 5.31
N ASP A 9 11.83 5.84 4.19
CA ASP A 9 10.40 5.81 3.95
C ASP A 9 9.93 4.35 3.84
N ALA A 10 8.66 4.08 4.10
CA ALA A 10 8.15 2.71 4.14
C ALA A 10 7.35 2.35 2.89
N TYR A 11 6.16 2.94 2.73
CA TYR A 11 5.22 2.56 1.69
C TYR A 11 5.60 3.13 0.32
N GLY A 12 5.90 2.24 -0.62
CA GLY A 12 6.41 2.61 -1.93
C GLY A 12 7.95 2.71 -1.99
N THR A 13 8.63 2.51 -0.87
CA THR A 13 10.09 2.49 -0.75
C THR A 13 10.60 1.12 -0.30
N LEU A 14 10.14 0.64 0.85
CA LEU A 14 10.44 -0.69 1.37
C LEU A 14 9.34 -1.70 1.02
N PHE A 15 8.08 -1.27 1.06
CA PHE A 15 6.92 -2.11 0.81
C PHE A 15 6.30 -1.80 -0.55
N ASP A 16 5.99 -2.86 -1.28
CA ASP A 16 5.33 -2.80 -2.60
C ASP A 16 3.83 -2.54 -2.42
N VAL A 17 3.43 -1.28 -2.51
CA VAL A 17 2.04 -0.86 -2.27
C VAL A 17 1.04 -1.40 -3.29
N ALA A 18 1.49 -1.81 -4.47
CA ALA A 18 0.63 -2.44 -5.48
C ALA A 18 0.44 -3.94 -5.26
N ALA A 19 1.23 -4.55 -4.37
CA ALA A 19 1.21 -6.01 -4.16
C ALA A 19 -0.16 -6.51 -3.68
N ALA A 20 -0.86 -5.77 -2.84
CA ALA A 20 -2.18 -6.16 -2.36
C ALA A 20 -3.17 -6.37 -3.52
N ALA A 21 -3.29 -5.40 -4.41
CA ALA A 21 -4.19 -5.49 -5.57
C ALA A 21 -3.73 -6.56 -6.56
N ARG A 22 -2.43 -6.60 -6.87
CA ARG A 22 -1.85 -7.60 -7.77
C ARG A 22 -2.09 -9.03 -7.27
N ASN A 23 -1.87 -9.28 -6.00
CA ASN A 23 -2.03 -10.60 -5.40
C ASN A 23 -3.50 -11.01 -5.32
N ALA A 24 -4.40 -10.10 -4.97
CA ALA A 24 -5.84 -10.37 -5.00
C ALA A 24 -6.31 -10.81 -6.40
N ALA A 25 -5.80 -10.16 -7.45
CA ALA A 25 -6.13 -10.50 -8.83
C ALA A 25 -5.59 -11.88 -9.25
N ALA A 26 -4.51 -12.33 -8.65
CA ALA A 26 -3.88 -13.62 -8.94
C ALA A 26 -4.50 -14.80 -8.16
N GLU A 27 -5.27 -14.52 -7.13
CA GLU A 27 -5.91 -15.56 -6.30
C GLU A 27 -7.06 -16.26 -7.04
N PRO A 28 -7.39 -17.52 -6.66
CA PRO A 28 -8.61 -18.16 -7.11
C PRO A 28 -9.83 -17.29 -6.74
N GLY A 29 -10.72 -17.05 -7.70
CA GLY A 29 -11.84 -16.13 -7.53
C GLY A 29 -11.55 -14.68 -7.89
N GLY A 30 -10.30 -14.34 -8.20
CA GLY A 30 -9.88 -13.00 -8.58
C GLY A 30 -10.01 -12.68 -10.07
N GLU A 31 -10.59 -13.56 -10.86
CA GLU A 31 -10.67 -13.42 -12.32
C GLU A 31 -11.39 -12.15 -12.77
N GLY A 32 -12.48 -11.79 -12.09
CA GLY A 32 -13.23 -10.56 -12.38
C GLY A 32 -12.49 -9.28 -11.98
N PHE A 33 -11.39 -9.40 -11.24
CA PHE A 33 -10.59 -8.27 -10.79
C PHE A 33 -9.30 -8.07 -11.61
N ARG A 34 -8.93 -9.02 -12.43
CA ARG A 34 -7.66 -8.99 -13.20
C ARG A 34 -7.49 -7.76 -14.07
N ASP A 35 -8.56 -7.30 -14.70
CA ASP A 35 -8.51 -6.13 -15.58
C ASP A 35 -8.58 -4.81 -14.80
N HIS A 36 -8.95 -4.84 -13.52
CA HIS A 36 -9.17 -3.67 -12.68
C HIS A 36 -8.02 -3.37 -11.72
N TRP A 37 -7.22 -4.38 -11.35
CA TRP A 37 -6.24 -4.21 -10.27
C TRP A 37 -5.20 -3.11 -10.54
N PRO A 38 -4.68 -2.90 -11.77
CA PRO A 38 -3.69 -1.86 -11.99
C PRO A 38 -4.25 -0.45 -11.73
N ALA A 39 -5.43 -0.17 -12.28
CA ALA A 39 -6.11 1.11 -12.07
C ALA A 39 -6.53 1.29 -10.61
N LEU A 40 -7.03 0.24 -9.98
CA LEU A 40 -7.39 0.28 -8.56
C LEU A 40 -6.18 0.57 -7.67
N ALA A 41 -5.05 -0.06 -7.91
CA ALA A 41 -3.82 0.17 -7.15
C ALA A 41 -3.35 1.63 -7.27
N GLU A 42 -3.41 2.18 -8.48
CA GLU A 42 -3.05 3.57 -8.75
C GLU A 42 -4.00 4.54 -8.03
N HIS A 43 -5.30 4.36 -8.17
CA HIS A 43 -6.31 5.18 -7.50
C HIS A 43 -6.20 5.08 -5.98
N TRP A 44 -6.01 3.90 -5.46
CA TRP A 44 -5.86 3.67 -4.02
C TRP A 44 -4.68 4.45 -3.46
N ARG A 45 -3.50 4.31 -4.09
CA ARG A 45 -2.31 5.04 -3.68
C ARG A 45 -2.48 6.55 -3.78
N LEU A 46 -3.05 7.03 -4.87
CA LEU A 46 -3.30 8.46 -5.07
C LEU A 46 -4.22 9.03 -3.99
N LYS A 47 -5.32 8.36 -3.69
CA LYS A 47 -6.26 8.81 -2.66
C LYS A 47 -5.68 8.73 -1.26
N GLN A 48 -4.90 7.70 -0.96
CA GLN A 48 -4.18 7.58 0.30
C GLN A 48 -3.28 8.79 0.56
N LEU A 49 -2.51 9.20 -0.45
CA LEU A 49 -1.66 10.39 -0.37
C LEU A 49 -2.47 11.69 -0.27
N GLN A 50 -3.49 11.84 -1.12
CA GLN A 50 -4.33 13.04 -1.13
C GLN A 50 -5.05 13.23 0.22
N TYR A 51 -5.67 12.18 0.76
CA TYR A 51 -6.37 12.25 2.04
C TYR A 51 -5.41 12.54 3.20
N THR A 52 -4.21 11.97 3.18
CA THR A 52 -3.20 12.26 4.19
C THR A 52 -2.84 13.74 4.20
N TRP A 53 -2.55 14.30 3.04
CA TRP A 53 -2.14 15.70 2.93
C TRP A 53 -3.30 16.67 3.23
N LEU A 54 -4.47 16.44 2.64
CA LEU A 54 -5.63 17.31 2.82
C LEU A 54 -6.11 17.32 4.26
N ARG A 55 -6.17 16.17 4.91
CA ARG A 55 -6.59 16.07 6.32
C ARG A 55 -5.59 16.72 7.25
N ALA A 56 -4.29 16.59 6.98
CA ALA A 56 -3.25 17.28 7.75
C ALA A 56 -3.39 18.81 7.64
N ILE A 57 -3.59 19.33 6.44
CA ILE A 57 -3.74 20.76 6.18
C ILE A 57 -5.02 21.33 6.82
N THR A 58 -6.12 20.58 6.77
CA THR A 58 -7.43 21.02 7.27
C THR A 58 -7.64 20.76 8.76
N GLY A 59 -6.67 20.14 9.45
CA GLY A 59 -6.80 19.81 10.87
C GLY A 59 -7.69 18.62 11.17
N HIS A 60 -8.01 17.78 10.17
CA HIS A 60 -8.84 16.57 10.30
C HIS A 60 -8.02 15.30 10.23
N HIS A 61 -6.82 15.31 10.79
CA HIS A 61 -5.93 14.17 10.80
C HIS A 61 -6.60 12.92 11.38
N THR A 62 -6.41 11.78 10.69
CA THR A 62 -6.75 10.45 11.16
C THR A 62 -5.52 9.55 11.03
N ASP A 63 -5.56 8.35 11.64
CA ASP A 63 -4.45 7.42 11.49
C ASP A 63 -4.34 6.89 10.04
N PHE A 64 -3.17 6.34 9.73
CA PHE A 64 -2.86 5.87 8.38
C PHE A 64 -3.76 4.70 7.95
N TRP A 65 -4.19 3.85 8.89
CA TRP A 65 -5.08 2.74 8.57
C TRP A 65 -6.46 3.21 8.13
N GLN A 66 -7.00 4.24 8.79
CA GLN A 66 -8.27 4.83 8.38
C GLN A 66 -8.16 5.49 7.00
N VAL A 67 -7.06 6.20 6.73
CA VAL A 67 -6.79 6.79 5.41
C VAL A 67 -6.68 5.70 4.34
N THR A 68 -6.05 4.58 4.67
CA THR A 68 -5.91 3.43 3.77
C THR A 68 -7.27 2.85 3.41
N GLN A 69 -8.17 2.68 4.38
CA GLN A 69 -9.54 2.21 4.15
C GLN A 69 -10.36 3.19 3.30
N ASP A 70 -10.31 4.46 3.65
CA ASP A 70 -11.07 5.50 2.93
C ASP A 70 -10.61 5.63 1.48
N GLY A 71 -9.31 5.56 1.25
CA GLY A 71 -8.72 5.56 -0.09
C GLY A 71 -9.15 4.35 -0.92
N LEU A 72 -9.21 3.17 -0.29
CA LEU A 72 -9.69 1.95 -0.94
C LEU A 72 -11.17 2.06 -1.31
N ASP A 73 -12.00 2.57 -0.42
CA ASP A 73 -13.43 2.73 -0.67
C ASP A 73 -13.67 3.62 -1.90
N TRP A 74 -12.94 4.72 -1.99
CA TRP A 74 -13.00 5.59 -3.16
C TRP A 74 -12.55 4.87 -4.44
N ALA A 75 -11.43 4.14 -4.36
CA ALA A 75 -10.86 3.45 -5.52
C ALA A 75 -11.79 2.34 -6.03
N LEU A 76 -12.40 1.57 -5.13
CA LEU A 76 -13.39 0.54 -5.48
C LEU A 76 -14.60 1.15 -6.17
N GLU A 77 -15.12 2.25 -5.66
CA GLU A 77 -16.25 2.95 -6.28
C GLU A 77 -15.90 3.46 -7.67
N ALA A 78 -14.70 4.04 -7.84
CA ALA A 78 -14.23 4.54 -9.12
C ALA A 78 -14.12 3.43 -10.19
N GLU A 79 -13.81 2.20 -9.76
CA GLU A 79 -13.72 1.04 -10.66
C GLU A 79 -15.06 0.27 -10.80
N GLY A 80 -16.14 0.77 -10.20
CA GLY A 80 -17.43 0.10 -10.23
C GLY A 80 -17.53 -1.14 -9.35
N LEU A 81 -16.64 -1.29 -8.37
CA LEU A 81 -16.53 -2.45 -7.48
C LEU A 81 -16.96 -2.14 -6.04
N GLY A 82 -17.59 -0.99 -5.81
CA GLY A 82 -17.92 -0.51 -4.46
C GLY A 82 -18.89 -1.40 -3.66
N GLY A 83 -19.65 -2.29 -4.34
CA GLY A 83 -20.56 -3.24 -3.68
C GLY A 83 -19.92 -4.58 -3.29
N ASP A 84 -18.66 -4.80 -3.62
CA ASP A 84 -17.96 -6.06 -3.34
C ASP A 84 -17.25 -6.02 -1.98
N ALA A 85 -17.99 -6.35 -0.93
CA ALA A 85 -17.49 -6.34 0.45
C ALA A 85 -16.39 -7.39 0.67
N ASP A 86 -16.46 -8.53 0.02
CA ASP A 86 -15.47 -9.60 0.15
C ASP A 86 -14.12 -9.18 -0.46
N LEU A 87 -14.17 -8.56 -1.63
CA LEU A 87 -12.97 -8.01 -2.28
C LEU A 87 -12.33 -6.92 -1.41
N ARG A 88 -13.14 -6.01 -0.88
CA ARG A 88 -12.67 -4.96 0.03
C ARG A 88 -11.91 -5.54 1.22
N GLU A 89 -12.51 -6.48 1.91
CA GLU A 89 -11.91 -7.12 3.09
C GLU A 89 -10.61 -7.84 2.73
N ARG A 90 -10.60 -8.55 1.60
CA ARG A 90 -9.40 -9.25 1.15
C ARG A 90 -8.26 -8.29 0.81
N LEU A 91 -8.55 -7.20 0.13
CA LEU A 91 -7.56 -6.17 -0.19
C LEU A 91 -6.96 -5.54 1.08
N LEU A 92 -7.80 -5.25 2.07
CA LEU A 92 -7.32 -4.71 3.35
C LEU A 92 -6.43 -5.71 4.10
N GLN A 93 -6.78 -6.99 4.09
CA GLN A 93 -5.97 -8.03 4.70
C GLN A 93 -4.60 -8.15 4.01
N LEU A 94 -4.58 -8.15 2.69
CA LEU A 94 -3.33 -8.19 1.91
C LEU A 94 -2.49 -6.92 2.11
N TYR A 95 -3.12 -5.78 2.31
CA TYR A 95 -2.42 -4.55 2.63
C TYR A 95 -1.82 -4.58 4.04
N TRP A 96 -2.50 -5.19 4.99
CA TRP A 96 -1.99 -5.38 6.36
C TRP A 96 -0.73 -6.25 6.37
N GLU A 97 -0.66 -7.24 5.48
CA GLU A 97 0.46 -8.17 5.31
C GLU A 97 1.34 -7.81 4.10
N LEU A 98 1.49 -6.53 3.82
CA LEU A 98 2.10 -6.03 2.59
C LEU A 98 3.54 -6.53 2.39
N GLU A 99 3.83 -6.98 1.16
CA GLU A 99 5.14 -7.49 0.77
C GLU A 99 6.17 -6.37 0.67
N ALA A 100 7.40 -6.66 1.08
CA ALA A 100 8.56 -5.84 0.75
C ALA A 100 8.97 -6.05 -0.71
N TYR A 101 9.60 -5.04 -1.31
CA TYR A 101 10.25 -5.25 -2.61
C TYR A 101 11.32 -6.34 -2.48
N PRO A 102 11.54 -7.17 -3.54
CA PRO A 102 12.41 -8.36 -3.43
C PRO A 102 13.83 -8.07 -2.96
N GLU A 103 14.40 -6.91 -3.30
CA GLU A 103 15.77 -6.51 -2.94
C GLU A 103 15.91 -6.01 -1.49
N VAL A 104 14.81 -5.66 -0.83
CA VAL A 104 14.84 -4.97 0.48
C VAL A 104 15.42 -5.84 1.60
N PRO A 105 15.03 -7.10 1.80
CA PRO A 105 15.60 -7.91 2.89
C PRO A 105 17.12 -8.06 2.81
N ALA A 106 17.65 -8.29 1.60
CA ALA A 106 19.10 -8.43 1.40
C ALA A 106 19.83 -7.10 1.63
N MET A 107 19.25 -6.01 1.17
CA MET A 107 19.79 -4.65 1.38
C MET A 107 19.87 -4.31 2.86
N LEU A 108 18.80 -4.57 3.62
CA LEU A 108 18.78 -4.29 5.06
C LEU A 108 19.82 -5.14 5.82
N ARG A 109 19.96 -6.42 5.46
CA ARG A 109 21.00 -7.28 6.04
C ARG A 109 22.41 -6.75 5.76
N ALA A 110 22.67 -6.35 4.51
CA ALA A 110 23.96 -5.79 4.13
C ALA A 110 24.30 -4.51 4.91
N LEU A 111 23.33 -3.62 5.11
CA LEU A 111 23.50 -2.42 5.92
C LEU A 111 23.81 -2.75 7.39
N LYS A 112 23.10 -3.72 7.95
CA LYS A 112 23.33 -4.18 9.32
C LYS A 112 24.73 -4.78 9.49
N GLU A 113 25.17 -5.63 8.54
CA GLU A 113 26.51 -6.22 8.53
C GLU A 113 27.60 -5.16 8.38
N ALA A 114 27.33 -4.06 7.68
CA ALA A 114 28.22 -2.92 7.57
C ALA A 114 28.22 -2.00 8.81
N GLY A 115 27.52 -2.39 9.88
CA GLY A 115 27.45 -1.65 11.15
C GLY A 115 26.55 -0.42 11.12
N LYS A 116 25.62 -0.33 10.18
CA LYS A 116 24.67 0.78 10.12
C LYS A 116 23.46 0.53 11.05
N THR A 117 22.91 1.62 11.55
CA THR A 117 21.70 1.61 12.37
C THR A 117 20.52 2.10 11.57
#